data_c5f430e6d7e98d1ec11ca15e98c385f3
#
_entry.id   c5f430e6d7e98d1ec11ca15e98c385f3
#
_cell.length_a   1.000
_cell.length_b   1.000
_cell.length_c   1.000
_cell.angle_alpha   90.00
_cell.angle_beta   90.00
_cell.angle_gamma   90.00
#
_symmetry.space_group_name_H-M   'P 1'
#
loop_
_entity.id
_entity.type
_entity.pdbx_description
1 polymer ?
#
loop_
_entity_poly.entity_id
_entity_poly.type
_entity_poly.pdbx_seq_one_letter_code
_entity_poly.pdbx_strand_id
1 'polypeptide(L)'
;MRRTADTLAALGGLLFPFLAIGGLLLALPALPPDFSGPPNDIAQFLADNPPTGTAWLGLALEMTGFVALLAFGARLAFGVAEDWAAFTIGALATAAVAVKVASIGPLLVALTHGSDLAADSQAVLFRLNDAAVPVSDALLSCFVLGAGVAILGSPVLPRWLGWFAVGSAGAMLTDLALGTGWLSLPMLVWFMTASVVLALRIRRHRFEDTTPSGHRWTMAS
;
A
#
# COMPACT_ATOMS: atom_id res chain seq x y z
N MET A 1 -12.36 -22.63 1.36
CA MET A 1 -11.36 -21.89 0.56
C MET A 1 -11.65 -20.38 0.45
N ARG A 2 -12.83 -19.90 0.04
CA ARG A 2 -13.16 -18.46 -0.09
C ARG A 2 -12.84 -17.66 1.18
N ARG A 3 -13.29 -18.10 2.35
CA ARG A 3 -13.12 -17.39 3.64
C ARG A 3 -11.67 -17.26 4.13
N THR A 4 -10.80 -18.22 3.75
CA THR A 4 -9.36 -18.13 4.06
C THR A 4 -8.70 -17.05 3.19
N ALA A 5 -9.08 -17.00 1.91
CA ALA A 5 -8.62 -15.96 0.98
C ALA A 5 -9.06 -14.56 1.45
N ASP A 6 -10.32 -14.40 1.93
CA ASP A 6 -10.81 -13.12 2.47
C ASP A 6 -10.00 -12.65 3.69
N THR A 7 -9.63 -13.57 4.58
CA THR A 7 -8.81 -13.23 5.76
C THR A 7 -7.39 -12.86 5.35
N LEU A 8 -6.78 -13.59 4.41
CA LEU A 8 -5.45 -13.26 3.88
C LEU A 8 -5.45 -11.92 3.16
N ALA A 9 -6.46 -11.64 2.34
CA ALA A 9 -6.61 -10.35 1.69
C ALA A 9 -6.77 -9.21 2.72
N ALA A 10 -7.58 -9.42 3.77
CA ALA A 10 -7.72 -8.44 4.84
C ALA A 10 -6.40 -8.17 5.58
N LEU A 11 -5.53 -9.16 5.75
CA LEU A 11 -4.22 -9.00 6.38
C LEU A 11 -3.19 -8.29 5.48
N GLY A 12 -3.49 -8.13 4.18
CA GLY A 12 -2.62 -7.42 3.24
C GLY A 12 -2.30 -5.98 3.65
N GLY A 13 -3.24 -5.27 4.26
CA GLY A 13 -3.01 -3.92 4.79
C GLY A 13 -2.08 -3.87 6.01
N LEU A 14 -1.96 -4.97 6.76
CA LEU A 14 -0.96 -5.12 7.81
C LEU A 14 0.42 -5.44 7.22
N LEU A 15 0.46 -6.34 6.23
CA LEU A 15 1.71 -6.77 5.61
C LEU A 15 2.37 -5.66 4.78
N PHE A 16 1.56 -4.82 4.13
CA PHE A 16 2.05 -3.76 3.25
C PHE A 16 3.09 -2.84 3.91
N PRO A 17 2.83 -2.17 5.05
CA PRO A 17 3.82 -1.28 5.66
C PRO A 17 5.12 -2.01 6.04
N PHE A 18 5.02 -3.22 6.59
CA PHE A 18 6.20 -3.98 6.99
C PHE A 18 7.05 -4.40 5.79
N LEU A 19 6.42 -4.89 4.72
CA LEU A 19 7.13 -5.33 3.53
C LEU A 19 7.66 -4.15 2.72
N ALA A 20 6.90 -3.07 2.58
CA ALA A 20 7.31 -1.90 1.83
C ALA A 20 8.45 -1.15 2.54
N ILE A 21 8.31 -0.86 3.83
CA ILE A 21 9.35 -0.17 4.60
C ILE A 21 10.57 -1.09 4.80
N GLY A 22 10.36 -2.34 5.19
CA GLY A 22 11.45 -3.29 5.37
C GLY A 22 12.22 -3.54 4.08
N GLY A 23 11.50 -3.63 2.96
CA GLY A 23 12.07 -3.76 1.62
C GLY A 23 12.89 -2.53 1.24
N LEU A 24 12.35 -1.33 1.44
CA LEU A 24 13.06 -0.09 1.19
C LEU A 24 14.34 0.02 2.03
N LEU A 25 14.28 -0.28 3.33
CA LEU A 25 15.46 -0.23 4.21
C LEU A 25 16.58 -1.19 3.75
N LEU A 26 16.24 -2.36 3.20
CA LEU A 26 17.21 -3.30 2.64
C LEU A 26 17.78 -2.82 1.29
N ALA A 27 17.01 -2.07 0.51
CA ALA A 27 17.44 -1.52 -0.77
C ALA A 27 18.26 -0.24 -0.64
N LEU A 28 18.02 0.58 0.41
CA LEU A 28 18.64 1.89 0.62
C LEU A 28 20.16 1.94 0.40
N PRO A 29 20.97 0.97 0.84
CA PRO A 29 22.43 1.02 0.63
C PRO A 29 22.86 1.02 -0.84
N ALA A 30 22.00 0.55 -1.75
CA ALA A 30 22.26 0.51 -3.19
C ALA A 30 21.56 1.66 -3.95
N LEU A 31 20.85 2.54 -3.25
CA LEU A 31 20.15 3.67 -3.85
C LEU A 31 20.89 4.98 -3.57
N PRO A 32 21.07 5.85 -4.56
CA PRO A 32 21.67 7.18 -4.34
C PRO A 32 20.88 7.94 -3.26
N PRO A 33 21.57 8.68 -2.39
CA PRO A 33 20.94 9.45 -1.32
C PRO A 33 20.09 10.63 -1.84
N ASP A 34 20.37 11.10 -3.06
CA ASP A 34 19.65 12.15 -3.75
C ASP A 34 19.47 11.80 -5.22
N PHE A 35 18.23 11.51 -5.62
CA PHE A 35 17.87 11.19 -7.01
C PHE A 35 17.82 12.42 -7.91
N SER A 36 17.80 13.62 -7.33
CA SER A 36 17.84 14.91 -8.06
C SER A 36 19.25 15.47 -8.24
N GLY A 37 20.23 14.83 -7.61
CA GLY A 37 21.63 15.22 -7.65
C GLY A 37 22.27 15.28 -9.05
N PRO A 38 23.52 15.77 -9.15
CA PRO A 38 24.26 15.80 -10.41
C PRO A 38 24.39 14.39 -11.02
N PRO A 39 24.24 14.22 -12.36
CA PRO A 39 24.30 12.90 -13.01
C PRO A 39 25.59 12.14 -12.71
N ASN A 40 26.74 12.83 -12.66
CA ASN A 40 28.03 12.19 -12.38
C ASN A 40 28.11 11.63 -10.95
N ASP A 41 27.49 12.32 -9.96
CA ASP A 41 27.49 11.86 -8.58
C ASP A 41 26.64 10.61 -8.42
N ILE A 42 25.51 10.54 -9.12
CA ILE A 42 24.66 9.34 -9.18
C ILE A 42 25.41 8.18 -9.82
N ALA A 43 26.07 8.40 -10.97
CA ALA A 43 26.82 7.38 -11.67
C ALA A 43 28.00 6.87 -10.84
N GLN A 44 28.73 7.78 -10.18
CA GLN A 44 29.82 7.40 -9.27
C GLN A 44 29.30 6.61 -8.08
N PHE A 45 28.20 7.03 -7.45
CA PHE A 45 27.61 6.30 -6.34
C PHE A 45 27.26 4.85 -6.73
N LEU A 46 26.66 4.64 -7.90
CA LEU A 46 26.31 3.30 -8.38
C LEU A 46 27.55 2.45 -8.70
N ALA A 47 28.61 3.06 -9.20
CA ALA A 47 29.85 2.35 -9.44
C ALA A 47 30.51 1.89 -8.13
N ASP A 48 30.46 2.74 -7.08
CA ASP A 48 31.04 2.48 -5.77
C ASP A 48 30.15 1.54 -4.91
N ASN A 49 28.83 1.51 -5.16
CA ASN A 49 27.84 0.76 -4.39
C ASN A 49 26.97 -0.12 -5.30
N PRO A 50 27.54 -1.17 -5.93
CA PRO A 50 26.77 -2.05 -6.79
C PRO A 50 25.66 -2.78 -6.00
N PRO A 51 24.48 -3.00 -6.61
CA PRO A 51 23.37 -3.63 -5.93
C PRO A 51 23.72 -5.06 -5.48
N THR A 52 23.49 -5.31 -4.19
CA THR A 52 23.74 -6.60 -3.55
C THR A 52 22.51 -7.50 -3.58
N GLY A 53 22.66 -8.78 -3.21
CA GLY A 53 21.53 -9.69 -3.05
C GLY A 53 20.49 -9.19 -2.03
N THR A 54 20.91 -8.45 -0.99
CA THR A 54 20.02 -7.83 0.00
C THR A 54 19.21 -6.70 -0.63
N ALA A 55 19.79 -5.89 -1.51
CA ALA A 55 19.07 -4.85 -2.23
C ALA A 55 17.98 -5.43 -3.15
N TRP A 56 18.30 -6.50 -3.88
CA TRP A 56 17.32 -7.21 -4.71
C TRP A 56 16.20 -7.84 -3.89
N LEU A 57 16.52 -8.44 -2.74
CA LEU A 57 15.52 -8.94 -1.81
C LEU A 57 14.63 -7.78 -1.32
N GLY A 58 15.23 -6.63 -1.00
CA GLY A 58 14.51 -5.43 -0.58
C GLY A 58 13.47 -4.98 -1.60
N LEU A 59 13.87 -4.85 -2.87
CA LEU A 59 12.94 -4.50 -3.94
C LEU A 59 11.82 -5.54 -4.13
N ALA A 60 12.14 -6.83 -4.04
CA ALA A 60 11.14 -7.90 -4.13
C ALA A 60 10.14 -7.85 -2.96
N LEU A 61 10.58 -7.55 -1.73
CA LEU A 61 9.71 -7.38 -0.57
C LEU A 61 8.81 -6.16 -0.71
N GLU A 62 9.36 -5.02 -1.16
CA GLU A 62 8.59 -3.81 -1.42
C GLU A 62 7.47 -4.09 -2.43
N MET A 63 7.79 -4.74 -3.56
CA MET A 63 6.79 -5.14 -4.56
C MET A 63 5.72 -6.06 -4.00
N THR A 64 6.13 -7.04 -3.18
CA THR A 64 5.19 -7.96 -2.52
C THR A 64 4.27 -7.20 -1.58
N GLY A 65 4.77 -6.18 -0.89
CA GLY A 65 3.97 -5.27 -0.07
C GLY A 65 2.87 -4.57 -0.86
N PHE A 66 3.19 -4.03 -2.03
CA PHE A 66 2.19 -3.39 -2.90
C PHE A 66 1.15 -4.37 -3.45
N VAL A 67 1.54 -5.60 -3.77
CA VAL A 67 0.57 -6.66 -4.15
C VAL A 67 -0.36 -6.99 -2.97
N ALA A 68 0.17 -7.06 -1.76
CA ALA A 68 -0.63 -7.28 -0.55
C ALA A 68 -1.61 -6.11 -0.31
N LEU A 69 -1.17 -4.87 -0.53
CA LEU A 69 -2.03 -3.68 -0.47
C LEU A 69 -3.18 -3.74 -1.49
N LEU A 70 -2.91 -4.20 -2.71
CA LEU A 70 -3.95 -4.37 -3.74
C LEU A 70 -5.03 -5.36 -3.29
N ALA A 71 -4.63 -6.51 -2.74
CA ALA A 71 -5.57 -7.50 -2.21
C ALA A 71 -6.42 -6.93 -1.05
N PHE A 72 -5.78 -6.18 -0.13
CA PHE A 72 -6.46 -5.48 0.95
C PHE A 72 -7.44 -4.43 0.41
N GLY A 73 -7.00 -3.59 -0.53
CA GLY A 73 -7.80 -2.51 -1.11
C GLY A 73 -9.06 -3.05 -1.78
N ALA A 74 -8.93 -4.12 -2.57
CA ALA A 74 -10.08 -4.78 -3.18
C ALA A 74 -11.03 -5.35 -2.11
N ARG A 75 -10.50 -6.06 -1.10
CA ARG A 75 -11.33 -6.65 -0.04
C ARG A 75 -12.03 -5.59 0.80
N LEU A 76 -11.36 -4.48 1.10
CA LEU A 76 -11.95 -3.35 1.83
C LEU A 76 -13.06 -2.69 1.01
N ALA A 77 -12.78 -2.33 -0.25
CA ALA A 77 -13.73 -1.65 -1.14
C ALA A 77 -15.06 -2.41 -1.23
N PHE A 78 -15.02 -3.70 -1.56
CA PHE A 78 -16.22 -4.55 -1.64
C PHE A 78 -16.80 -4.93 -0.28
N GLY A 79 -16.13 -4.62 0.82
CA GLY A 79 -16.62 -4.83 2.18
C GLY A 79 -17.36 -3.64 2.77
N VAL A 80 -17.08 -2.41 2.32
CA VAL A 80 -17.61 -1.16 2.92
C VAL A 80 -18.48 -0.34 1.98
N ALA A 81 -18.44 -0.62 0.67
CA ALA A 81 -19.18 0.09 -0.36
C ALA A 81 -19.85 -0.91 -1.32
N GLU A 82 -20.82 -0.40 -2.06
CA GLU A 82 -21.56 -1.17 -3.07
C GLU A 82 -21.42 -0.49 -4.44
N ASP A 83 -21.69 -1.27 -5.48
CA ASP A 83 -21.76 -0.80 -6.87
C ASP A 83 -20.56 0.03 -7.34
N TRP A 84 -20.85 1.18 -7.94
CA TRP A 84 -19.83 2.07 -8.50
C TRP A 84 -18.83 2.61 -7.47
N ALA A 85 -19.26 2.80 -6.21
CA ALA A 85 -18.39 3.32 -5.16
C ALA A 85 -17.31 2.28 -4.79
N ALA A 86 -17.65 1.00 -4.66
CA ALA A 86 -16.70 -0.09 -4.46
C ALA A 86 -15.71 -0.18 -5.62
N PHE A 87 -16.21 -0.08 -6.85
CA PHE A 87 -15.36 -0.08 -8.05
C PHE A 87 -14.38 1.11 -8.04
N THR A 88 -14.86 2.33 -7.74
CA THR A 88 -14.03 3.54 -7.73
C THR A 88 -12.92 3.44 -6.68
N ILE A 89 -13.25 3.01 -5.44
CA ILE A 89 -12.28 2.82 -4.37
C ILE A 89 -11.24 1.77 -4.78
N GLY A 90 -11.67 0.63 -5.33
CA GLY A 90 -10.79 -0.42 -5.82
C GLY A 90 -9.89 0.04 -6.97
N ALA A 91 -10.43 0.84 -7.90
CA ALA A 91 -9.68 1.40 -9.02
C ALA A 91 -8.59 2.38 -8.55
N LEU A 92 -8.86 3.22 -7.54
CA LEU A 92 -7.85 4.11 -6.95
C LEU A 92 -6.69 3.34 -6.32
N ALA A 93 -6.99 2.28 -5.55
CA ALA A 93 -5.95 1.40 -4.99
C ALA A 93 -5.12 0.74 -6.11
N THR A 94 -5.79 0.26 -7.16
CA THR A 94 -5.13 -0.37 -8.31
C THR A 94 -4.25 0.63 -9.05
N ALA A 95 -4.73 1.84 -9.30
CA ALA A 95 -3.97 2.89 -9.98
C ALA A 95 -2.72 3.29 -9.17
N ALA A 96 -2.86 3.48 -7.85
CA ALA A 96 -1.74 3.79 -6.98
C ALA A 96 -0.64 2.72 -7.04
N VAL A 97 -1.03 1.45 -6.90
CA VAL A 97 -0.11 0.31 -6.97
C VAL A 97 0.51 0.20 -8.37
N ALA A 98 -0.28 0.38 -9.43
CA ALA A 98 0.22 0.30 -10.80
C ALA A 98 1.27 1.37 -11.10
N VAL A 99 1.06 2.62 -10.66
CA VAL A 99 2.05 3.70 -10.79
C VAL A 99 3.34 3.35 -10.05
N LYS A 100 3.23 2.88 -8.81
CA LYS A 100 4.41 2.51 -8.01
C LYS A 100 5.17 1.34 -8.63
N VAL A 101 4.46 0.30 -9.06
CA VAL A 101 5.06 -0.87 -9.74
C VAL A 101 5.73 -0.47 -11.05
N ALA A 102 5.07 0.37 -11.86
CA ALA A 102 5.64 0.84 -13.11
C ALA A 102 6.92 1.68 -12.90
N SER A 103 7.00 2.45 -11.80
CA SER A 103 8.18 3.26 -11.47
C SER A 103 9.43 2.42 -11.17
N ILE A 104 9.27 1.18 -10.75
CA ILE A 104 10.39 0.27 -10.49
C ILE A 104 11.08 -0.17 -11.78
N GLY A 105 10.38 -0.17 -12.93
CA GLY A 105 10.99 -0.49 -14.22
C GLY A 105 12.23 0.35 -14.55
N PRO A 106 12.14 1.69 -14.58
CA PRO A 106 13.30 2.57 -14.71
C PRO A 106 14.40 2.31 -13.67
N LEU A 107 14.02 2.12 -12.41
CA LEU A 107 14.97 1.82 -11.34
C LEU A 107 15.73 0.49 -11.60
N LEU A 108 15.02 -0.55 -12.02
CA LEU A 108 15.66 -1.84 -12.38
C LEU A 108 16.66 -1.68 -13.51
N VAL A 109 16.32 -0.92 -14.56
CA VAL A 109 17.24 -0.67 -15.68
C VAL A 109 18.48 0.07 -15.18
N ALA A 110 18.35 1.10 -14.35
CA ALA A 110 19.47 1.84 -13.77
C ALA A 110 20.37 0.96 -12.92
N LEU A 111 19.80 0.05 -12.12
CA LEU A 111 20.55 -0.83 -11.23
C LEU A 111 21.21 -2.03 -11.95
N THR A 112 20.61 -2.53 -13.06
CA THR A 112 21.13 -3.70 -13.79
C THR A 112 22.07 -3.34 -14.92
N HIS A 113 21.89 -2.20 -15.56
CA HIS A 113 22.63 -1.77 -16.75
C HIS A 113 23.31 -0.41 -16.55
N GLY A 114 23.41 0.07 -15.31
CA GLY A 114 23.98 1.39 -15.01
C GLY A 114 25.38 1.60 -15.59
N SER A 115 26.26 0.57 -15.52
CA SER A 115 27.61 0.64 -16.07
C SER A 115 27.66 0.88 -17.59
N ASP A 116 26.61 0.52 -18.31
CA ASP A 116 26.53 0.62 -19.77
C ASP A 116 25.84 1.90 -20.24
N LEU A 117 25.28 2.67 -19.28
CA LEU A 117 24.53 3.89 -19.57
C LEU A 117 25.36 5.14 -19.32
N ALA A 118 25.14 6.18 -20.12
CA ALA A 118 25.66 7.52 -19.82
C ALA A 118 25.07 8.05 -18.52
N ALA A 119 25.84 8.83 -17.74
CA ALA A 119 25.45 9.38 -16.45
C ALA A 119 24.10 10.14 -16.49
N ASP A 120 23.87 10.91 -17.54
CA ASP A 120 22.59 11.61 -17.73
C ASP A 120 21.40 10.64 -17.87
N SER A 121 21.60 9.52 -18.59
CA SER A 121 20.55 8.50 -18.75
C SER A 121 20.23 7.81 -17.43
N GLN A 122 21.24 7.49 -16.62
CA GLN A 122 21.05 6.93 -15.28
C GLN A 122 20.25 7.90 -14.40
N ALA A 123 20.64 9.18 -14.35
CA ALA A 123 19.95 10.20 -13.58
C ALA A 123 18.49 10.37 -14.02
N VAL A 124 18.19 10.32 -15.30
CA VAL A 124 16.79 10.37 -15.80
C VAL A 124 15.97 9.18 -15.29
N LEU A 125 16.52 7.97 -15.26
CA LEU A 125 15.82 6.78 -14.77
C LEU A 125 15.48 6.88 -13.28
N PHE A 126 16.40 7.38 -12.44
CA PHE A 126 16.16 7.64 -11.03
C PHE A 126 15.11 8.72 -10.82
N ARG A 127 15.18 9.82 -11.55
CA ARG A 127 14.19 10.92 -11.49
C ARG A 127 12.80 10.49 -11.94
N LEU A 128 12.69 9.57 -12.90
CA LEU A 128 11.40 8.98 -13.31
C LEU A 128 10.79 8.13 -12.19
N ASN A 129 11.61 7.34 -11.48
CA ASN A 129 11.15 6.60 -10.32
C ASN A 129 10.69 7.55 -9.21
N ASP A 130 11.48 8.56 -8.89
CA ASP A 130 11.18 9.56 -7.84
C ASP A 130 9.89 10.34 -8.16
N ALA A 131 9.73 10.80 -9.40
CA ALA A 131 8.54 11.52 -9.84
C ALA A 131 7.23 10.71 -9.74
N ALA A 132 7.30 9.38 -9.77
CA ALA A 132 6.13 8.52 -9.63
C ALA A 132 5.67 8.39 -8.16
N VAL A 133 6.55 8.64 -7.18
CA VAL A 133 6.21 8.52 -5.75
C VAL A 133 5.08 9.46 -5.36
N PRO A 134 5.15 10.79 -5.58
CA PRO A 134 4.07 11.71 -5.21
C PRO A 134 2.75 11.40 -5.94
N VAL A 135 2.81 10.88 -7.18
CA VAL A 135 1.61 10.48 -7.91
C VAL A 135 0.95 9.26 -7.27
N SER A 136 1.73 8.24 -6.91
CA SER A 136 1.25 7.07 -6.18
C SER A 136 0.64 7.47 -4.83
N ASP A 137 1.30 8.35 -4.10
CA ASP A 137 0.89 8.82 -2.77
C ASP A 137 -0.41 9.64 -2.84
N ALA A 138 -0.57 10.48 -3.86
CA ALA A 138 -1.83 11.18 -4.10
C ALA A 138 -2.99 10.20 -4.38
N LEU A 139 -2.75 9.17 -5.20
CA LEU A 139 -3.75 8.14 -5.49
C LEU A 139 -4.09 7.29 -4.26
N LEU A 140 -3.09 6.94 -3.44
CA LEU A 140 -3.31 6.28 -2.15
C LEU A 140 -4.12 7.14 -1.19
N SER A 141 -3.86 8.45 -1.15
CA SER A 141 -4.64 9.38 -0.34
C SER A 141 -6.11 9.43 -0.79
N CYS A 142 -6.34 9.47 -2.10
CA CYS A 142 -7.70 9.40 -2.67
C CYS A 142 -8.38 8.06 -2.35
N PHE A 143 -7.65 6.93 -2.41
CA PHE A 143 -8.16 5.63 -2.01
C PHE A 143 -8.57 5.62 -0.54
N VAL A 144 -7.68 6.07 0.37
CA VAL A 144 -7.94 6.09 1.82
C VAL A 144 -9.09 7.03 2.16
N LEU A 145 -9.18 8.20 1.50
CA LEU A 145 -10.29 9.14 1.66
C LEU A 145 -11.61 8.50 1.22
N GLY A 146 -11.65 7.89 0.03
CA GLY A 146 -12.85 7.21 -0.48
C GLY A 146 -13.30 6.07 0.42
N ALA A 147 -12.35 5.24 0.89
CA ALA A 147 -12.62 4.17 1.87
C ALA A 147 -13.15 4.76 3.19
N GLY A 148 -12.58 5.87 3.68
CA GLY A 148 -13.03 6.56 4.88
C GLY A 148 -14.47 7.04 4.78
N VAL A 149 -14.83 7.70 3.69
CA VAL A 149 -16.20 8.17 3.43
C VAL A 149 -17.17 6.97 3.36
N ALA A 150 -16.80 5.89 2.68
CA ALA A 150 -17.63 4.68 2.60
C ALA A 150 -17.83 4.04 3.98
N ILE A 151 -16.79 3.98 4.82
CA ILE A 151 -16.88 3.47 6.20
C ILE A 151 -17.85 4.33 7.03
N LEU A 152 -17.82 5.65 6.89
CA LEU A 152 -18.73 6.56 7.61
C LEU A 152 -20.20 6.33 7.24
N GLY A 153 -20.47 5.96 5.99
CA GLY A 153 -21.81 5.64 5.48
C GLY A 153 -22.24 4.18 5.72
N SER A 154 -21.35 3.29 6.13
CA SER A 154 -21.59 1.85 6.27
C SER A 154 -21.60 1.41 7.74
N PRO A 155 -22.48 0.45 8.13
CA PRO A 155 -22.42 -0.17 9.46
C PRO A 155 -21.32 -1.25 9.58
N VAL A 156 -20.62 -1.54 8.49
CA VAL A 156 -19.67 -2.66 8.42
C VAL A 156 -18.43 -2.43 9.28
N LEU A 157 -17.88 -1.24 9.33
CA LEU A 157 -16.72 -0.90 10.14
C LEU A 157 -17.04 0.25 11.11
N PRO A 158 -16.32 0.38 12.22
CA PRO A 158 -16.60 1.43 13.20
C PRO A 158 -16.29 2.81 12.62
N ARG A 159 -17.16 3.79 12.88
CA ARG A 159 -17.08 5.15 12.34
C ARG A 159 -15.77 5.88 12.64
N TRP A 160 -15.16 5.61 13.82
CA TRP A 160 -13.87 6.21 14.17
C TRP A 160 -12.77 5.86 13.15
N LEU A 161 -12.82 4.65 12.56
CA LEU A 161 -11.88 4.22 11.54
C LEU A 161 -12.06 5.02 10.23
N GLY A 162 -13.29 5.40 9.91
CA GLY A 162 -13.60 6.30 8.79
C GLY A 162 -13.03 7.70 9.01
N TRP A 163 -13.22 8.30 10.19
CA TRP A 163 -12.63 9.59 10.52
C TRP A 163 -11.10 9.55 10.53
N PHE A 164 -10.52 8.45 11.05
CA PHE A 164 -9.08 8.25 11.01
C PHE A 164 -8.56 8.17 9.56
N ALA A 165 -9.29 7.50 8.65
CA ALA A 165 -8.96 7.49 7.22
C ALA A 165 -8.95 8.91 6.62
N VAL A 166 -10.01 9.69 6.85
CA VAL A 166 -10.13 11.07 6.34
C VAL A 166 -8.98 11.94 6.86
N GLY A 167 -8.68 11.86 8.16
CA GLY A 167 -7.55 12.59 8.76
C GLY A 167 -6.20 12.16 8.19
N SER A 168 -5.98 10.86 8.02
CA SER A 168 -4.73 10.31 7.45
C SER A 168 -4.53 10.70 6.00
N ALA A 169 -5.60 10.67 5.19
CA ALA A 169 -5.55 11.12 3.79
C ALA A 169 -5.26 12.62 3.70
N GLY A 170 -5.90 13.45 4.55
CA GLY A 170 -5.62 14.87 4.63
C GLY A 170 -4.17 15.17 5.04
N ALA A 171 -3.65 14.44 6.02
CA ALA A 171 -2.25 14.57 6.44
C ALA A 171 -1.29 14.23 5.30
N MET A 172 -1.53 13.14 4.57
CA MET A 172 -0.70 12.74 3.43
C MET A 172 -0.73 13.76 2.28
N LEU A 173 -1.92 14.30 1.94
CA LEU A 173 -2.03 15.37 0.92
C LEU A 173 -1.30 16.64 1.35
N THR A 174 -1.31 16.95 2.65
CA THR A 174 -0.53 18.07 3.21
C THR A 174 0.97 17.77 3.13
N ASP A 175 1.38 16.54 3.38
CA ASP A 175 2.77 16.09 3.27
C ASP A 175 3.31 16.27 1.85
N LEU A 176 2.51 15.90 0.85
CA LEU A 176 2.86 16.11 -0.56
C LEU A 176 3.06 17.60 -0.91
N ALA A 177 2.30 18.49 -0.28
CA ALA A 177 2.44 19.94 -0.50
C ALA A 177 3.65 20.53 0.22
N LEU A 178 4.00 20.01 1.40
CA LEU A 178 5.06 20.53 2.27
C LEU A 178 6.41 19.81 2.09
N GLY A 179 6.40 18.58 1.54
CA GLY A 179 7.61 17.76 1.33
C GLY A 179 8.28 17.32 2.63
N THR A 180 7.50 17.11 3.72
CA THR A 180 8.09 16.81 5.04
C THR A 180 8.38 15.32 5.25
N GLY A 181 7.64 14.42 4.57
CA GLY A 181 7.76 12.95 4.65
C GLY A 181 7.19 12.32 5.93
N TRP A 182 6.87 13.11 6.96
CA TRP A 182 6.40 12.60 8.26
C TRP A 182 4.88 12.45 8.37
N LEU A 183 4.13 13.28 7.65
CA LEU A 183 2.67 13.28 7.70
C LEU A 183 2.06 12.07 6.96
N SER A 184 2.87 11.27 6.29
CA SER A 184 2.49 9.97 5.70
C SER A 184 2.31 8.87 6.75
N LEU A 185 2.96 8.95 7.92
CA LEU A 185 2.91 7.93 8.97
C LEU A 185 1.48 7.58 9.46
N PRO A 186 0.55 8.54 9.67
CA PRO A 186 -0.82 8.22 10.05
C PRO A 186 -1.51 7.28 9.07
N MET A 187 -1.23 7.38 7.77
CA MET A 187 -1.80 6.52 6.74
C MET A 187 -1.32 5.07 6.89
N LEU A 188 -0.03 4.86 7.18
CA LEU A 188 0.51 3.52 7.45
C LEU A 188 -0.14 2.87 8.67
N VAL A 189 -0.32 3.65 9.76
CA VAL A 189 -1.02 3.19 10.97
C VAL A 189 -2.49 2.87 10.65
N TRP A 190 -3.13 3.67 9.79
CA TRP A 190 -4.49 3.39 9.36
C TRP A 190 -4.59 2.07 8.59
N PHE A 191 -3.68 1.78 7.65
CA PHE A 191 -3.65 0.50 6.93
C PHE A 191 -3.57 -0.70 7.89
N MET A 192 -2.65 -0.64 8.85
CA MET A 192 -2.50 -1.70 9.85
C MET A 192 -3.77 -1.88 10.69
N THR A 193 -4.33 -0.78 11.17
CA THR A 193 -5.52 -0.79 12.03
C THR A 193 -6.76 -1.29 11.28
N ALA A 194 -6.99 -0.78 10.08
CA ALA A 194 -8.10 -1.19 9.22
C ALA A 194 -8.02 -2.68 8.87
N SER A 195 -6.82 -3.16 8.59
CA SER A 195 -6.53 -4.58 8.33
C SER A 195 -6.92 -5.48 9.50
N VAL A 196 -6.47 -5.14 10.71
CA VAL A 196 -6.78 -5.91 11.93
C VAL A 196 -8.29 -5.90 12.20
N VAL A 197 -8.93 -4.74 12.15
CA VAL A 197 -10.38 -4.61 12.41
C VAL A 197 -11.19 -5.41 11.39
N LEU A 198 -10.83 -5.34 10.11
CA LEU A 198 -11.48 -6.09 9.05
C LEU A 198 -11.31 -7.62 9.23
N ALA A 199 -10.10 -8.07 9.53
CA ALA A 199 -9.81 -9.48 9.76
C ALA A 199 -10.56 -10.05 10.98
N LEU A 200 -10.62 -9.29 12.09
CA LEU A 200 -11.37 -9.68 13.28
C LEU A 200 -12.87 -9.80 13.01
N ARG A 201 -13.42 -8.89 12.19
CA ARG A 201 -14.83 -8.92 11.84
C ARG A 201 -15.18 -10.14 10.97
N ILE A 202 -14.35 -10.46 9.98
CA ILE A 202 -14.51 -11.68 9.16
C ILE A 202 -14.53 -12.92 10.05
N ARG A 203 -13.68 -12.96 11.09
CA ARG A 203 -13.65 -14.07 12.05
C ARG A 203 -14.90 -14.16 12.91
N ARG A 204 -15.44 -13.04 13.42
CA ARG A 204 -16.65 -13.03 14.27
C ARG A 204 -17.87 -13.60 13.55
N HIS A 205 -18.15 -13.17 12.33
CA HIS A 205 -19.24 -13.74 11.52
C HIS A 205 -19.08 -15.25 11.30
N ARG A 206 -17.87 -15.78 11.37
CA ARG A 206 -17.60 -17.21 11.30
C ARG A 206 -18.19 -17.98 12.49
N PHE A 207 -18.11 -17.43 13.70
CA PHE A 207 -18.62 -18.11 14.91
C PHE A 207 -20.15 -18.07 14.97
N GLU A 208 -20.76 -16.98 14.52
CA GLU A 208 -22.22 -16.83 14.49
C GLU A 208 -22.88 -17.85 13.54
N ASP A 209 -22.29 -18.07 12.35
CA ASP A 209 -22.79 -19.02 11.36
C ASP A 209 -22.62 -20.51 11.78
N THR A 210 -21.71 -20.81 12.71
CA THR A 210 -21.42 -22.17 13.17
C THR A 210 -22.17 -22.57 14.45
N THR A 211 -22.83 -21.62 15.12
CA THR A 211 -23.66 -21.93 16.28
C THR A 211 -24.97 -22.49 15.77
N PRO A 212 -25.31 -23.79 16.04
CA PRO A 212 -26.57 -24.35 15.63
C PRO A 212 -27.68 -23.50 16.26
N SER A 213 -28.59 -23.00 15.43
CA SER A 213 -29.82 -22.37 15.93
C SER A 213 -30.49 -23.42 16.80
N GLY A 214 -30.44 -23.23 18.12
CA GLY A 214 -31.03 -24.16 19.08
C GLY A 214 -32.46 -24.44 18.67
N HIS A 215 -32.75 -25.72 18.45
CA HIS A 215 -34.10 -26.22 18.22
C HIS A 215 -35.00 -25.53 19.26
N ARG A 216 -35.80 -24.55 18.83
CA ARG A 216 -36.97 -24.16 19.58
C ARG A 216 -37.89 -25.39 19.60
N TRP A 217 -37.82 -26.18 20.66
CA TRP A 217 -38.85 -27.11 21.00
C TRP A 217 -40.12 -26.30 21.27
N THR A 218 -40.96 -26.12 20.28
CA THR A 218 -42.34 -25.72 20.51
C THR A 218 -43.02 -26.92 21.18
N MET A 219 -43.09 -26.85 22.53
CA MET A 219 -44.00 -27.68 23.27
C MET A 219 -45.41 -27.26 22.84
N ALA A 220 -46.02 -28.05 21.97
CA ALA A 220 -47.46 -28.00 21.73
C ALA A 220 -48.12 -28.59 22.98
N SER A 221 -48.79 -27.75 23.75
CA SER A 221 -49.76 -28.08 24.78
C SER A 221 -51.16 -28.04 24.20
#